data_fa023769b3192ea00bfd0a70c15a1bae
#
_entry.id   fa023769b3192ea00bfd0a70c15a1bae
#
_cell.length_a   1.000
_cell.length_b   1.000
_cell.length_c   1.000
_cell.angle_alpha   90.00
_cell.angle_beta   90.00
_cell.angle_gamma   90.00
#
_symmetry.space_group_name_H-M   'P 1'
#
loop_
_entity.id
_entity.type
_entity.pdbx_description
1 polymer ?
#
loop_
_entity_poly.entity_id
_entity_poly.type
_entity_poly.pdbx_seq_one_letter_code
_entity_poly.pdbx_strand_id
1 'polypeptide(L)'
;EIGLCLVGLGDVYKRQVKESLMLQLFGGVARLNPDGTRNRGDIHILLMGDPGVAKSQLLDYMSKISPRGQFTSGQSASAAGLTAAAVQDSAADGRWTLEAGALVLADLGLAAIDEFDKMNDSDRSSMHEAMEQQTISLSKAGINASLRTRCAVLAAANPKNGRFEPISDTPFTAQINLAPPLISRFDIIWLLTDNAEQDRDAKIAQHIINNRLLGTSAVSYTHLRAHETES
;
A
#
# COMPACT_ATOMS: atom_id res chain seq x y z
N GLU A 1 3.80 1.41 -17.81
CA GLU A 1 3.13 0.33 -17.03
C GLU A 1 2.15 0.87 -15.98
N ILE A 2 2.45 1.96 -15.23
CA ILE A 2 1.46 2.62 -14.35
C ILE A 2 0.21 3.03 -15.13
N GLY A 3 0.36 3.39 -16.40
CA GLY A 3 -0.76 3.71 -17.29
C GLY A 3 -1.76 2.56 -17.47
N LEU A 4 -1.28 1.33 -17.53
CA LEU A 4 -2.11 0.14 -17.73
C LEU A 4 -2.94 -0.21 -16.49
N CYS A 5 -2.31 -0.14 -15.31
CA CYS A 5 -2.96 -0.43 -14.03
C CYS A 5 -4.14 0.50 -13.72
N LEU A 6 -4.14 1.71 -14.30
CA LEU A 6 -5.11 2.75 -14.01
C LEU A 6 -6.17 2.95 -15.10
N VAL A 7 -6.24 2.07 -16.11
CA VAL A 7 -7.21 2.15 -17.22
C VAL A 7 -8.67 2.14 -16.74
N GLY A 8 -8.94 1.54 -15.59
CA GLY A 8 -10.28 1.50 -14.98
C GLY A 8 -10.74 2.77 -14.25
N LEU A 9 -9.83 3.69 -13.88
CA LEU A 9 -10.16 4.91 -13.12
C LEU A 9 -10.40 6.10 -14.07
N GLY A 10 -11.36 6.99 -13.78
CA GLY A 10 -11.59 8.23 -14.55
C GLY A 10 -10.31 9.07 -14.68
N ASP A 11 -10.13 9.81 -15.77
CA ASP A 11 -8.83 10.43 -16.08
C ASP A 11 -8.34 11.43 -15.03
N VAL A 12 -9.24 12.13 -14.35
CA VAL A 12 -8.90 13.07 -13.27
C VAL A 12 -8.39 12.32 -12.04
N TYR A 13 -9.09 11.26 -11.59
CA TYR A 13 -8.67 10.45 -10.44
C TYR A 13 -7.34 9.73 -10.69
N LYS A 14 -7.12 9.23 -11.89
CA LYS A 14 -5.85 8.59 -12.28
C LYS A 14 -4.65 9.49 -12.03
N ARG A 15 -4.76 10.75 -12.44
CA ARG A 15 -3.69 11.73 -12.30
C ARG A 15 -3.42 12.04 -10.84
N GLN A 16 -4.46 12.31 -10.05
CA GLN A 16 -4.33 12.64 -8.63
C GLN A 16 -3.75 11.48 -7.80
N VAL A 17 -4.21 10.25 -8.04
CA VAL A 17 -3.65 9.06 -7.39
C VAL A 17 -2.17 8.89 -7.75
N LYS A 18 -1.80 9.03 -9.03
CA LYS A 18 -0.39 8.97 -9.46
C LYS A 18 0.46 10.04 -8.79
N GLU A 19 -0.01 11.26 -8.74
CA GLU A 19 0.69 12.38 -8.10
C GLU A 19 0.90 12.11 -6.60
N SER A 20 -0.11 11.60 -5.89
CA SER A 20 0.02 11.24 -4.48
C SER A 20 1.00 10.08 -4.24
N LEU A 21 0.99 9.07 -5.10
CA LEU A 21 1.96 7.96 -5.03
C LEU A 21 3.39 8.42 -5.33
N MET A 22 3.56 9.35 -6.28
CA MET A 22 4.87 9.97 -6.52
C MET A 22 5.35 10.77 -5.31
N LEU A 23 4.48 11.58 -4.71
CA LEU A 23 4.81 12.33 -3.49
C LEU A 23 5.18 11.38 -2.34
N GLN A 24 4.52 10.24 -2.22
CA GLN A 24 4.85 9.22 -1.23
C GLN A 24 6.26 8.65 -1.43
N LEU A 25 6.68 8.40 -2.68
CA LEU A 25 8.03 7.90 -2.98
C LEU A 25 9.13 8.89 -2.61
N PHE A 26 8.90 10.18 -2.86
CA PHE A 26 9.87 11.22 -2.47
C PHE A 26 9.82 11.49 -0.97
N GLY A 27 8.67 11.32 -0.34
CA GLY A 27 8.46 11.61 1.06
C GLY A 27 8.65 13.09 1.40
N GLY A 28 8.54 13.39 2.68
CA GLY A 28 8.86 14.69 3.27
C GLY A 28 10.14 14.63 4.09
N VAL A 29 10.56 15.78 4.61
CA VAL A 29 11.71 15.89 5.50
C VAL A 29 11.28 15.70 6.95
N ALA A 30 11.82 14.69 7.61
CA ALA A 30 11.61 14.52 9.05
C ALA A 30 12.22 15.72 9.81
N ARG A 31 11.46 16.28 10.74
CA ARG A 31 11.89 17.43 11.54
C ARG A 31 11.91 17.06 13.02
N LEU A 32 12.95 17.50 13.71
CA LEU A 32 13.02 17.46 15.16
C LEU A 32 12.59 18.83 15.69
N ASN A 33 11.54 18.84 16.50
CA ASN A 33 11.06 20.07 17.12
C ASN A 33 11.97 20.46 18.32
N PRO A 34 11.96 21.74 18.75
CA PRO A 34 12.72 22.19 19.90
C PRO A 34 12.37 21.50 21.23
N ASP A 35 11.15 20.94 21.32
CA ASP A 35 10.64 20.17 22.47
C ASP A 35 11.13 18.70 22.48
N GLY A 36 11.94 18.30 21.48
CA GLY A 36 12.43 16.92 21.32
C GLY A 36 11.46 16.00 20.60
N THR A 37 10.27 16.45 20.23
CA THR A 37 9.33 15.65 19.43
C THR A 37 9.81 15.56 17.98
N ARG A 38 9.59 14.41 17.34
CA ARG A 38 9.95 14.17 15.95
C ARG A 38 8.70 14.13 15.07
N ASN A 39 8.64 15.00 14.10
CA ASN A 39 7.68 14.91 13.01
C ASN A 39 8.23 13.99 11.93
N ARG A 40 7.46 12.98 11.55
CA ARG A 40 7.82 12.05 10.45
C ARG A 40 7.81 12.78 9.11
N GLY A 41 8.66 12.31 8.19
CA GLY A 41 8.62 12.72 6.78
C GLY A 41 7.87 11.72 5.88
N ASP A 42 7.58 10.53 6.40
CA ASP A 42 6.94 9.46 5.65
C ASP A 42 5.45 9.74 5.47
N ILE A 43 4.96 9.60 4.23
CA ILE A 43 3.56 9.82 3.87
C ILE A 43 2.86 8.46 3.82
N HIS A 44 1.75 8.31 4.54
CA HIS A 44 0.94 7.09 4.54
C HIS A 44 -0.29 7.28 3.68
N ILE A 45 -0.52 6.36 2.72
CA ILE A 45 -1.64 6.40 1.78
C ILE A 45 -2.48 5.14 1.91
N LEU A 46 -3.80 5.33 1.99
CA LEU A 46 -4.79 4.25 1.99
C LEU A 46 -5.62 4.30 0.71
N LEU A 47 -5.59 3.22 -0.05
CA LEU A 47 -6.44 3.00 -1.22
C LEU A 47 -7.64 2.15 -0.81
N MET A 48 -8.78 2.77 -0.68
CA MET A 48 -10.03 2.08 -0.40
C MET A 48 -10.83 1.96 -1.68
N GLY A 49 -11.37 0.79 -1.99
CA GLY A 49 -12.11 0.70 -3.23
C GLY A 49 -12.75 -0.65 -3.48
N ASP A 50 -13.62 -0.67 -4.47
CA ASP A 50 -14.30 -1.88 -4.93
C ASP A 50 -13.30 -2.94 -5.42
N PRO A 51 -13.64 -4.23 -5.39
CA PRO A 51 -12.84 -5.26 -6.04
C PRO A 51 -12.66 -4.97 -7.54
N GLY A 52 -11.49 -5.29 -8.09
CA GLY A 52 -11.23 -5.14 -9.52
C GLY A 52 -10.70 -3.76 -9.96
N VAL A 53 -10.64 -2.75 -9.10
CA VAL A 53 -10.09 -1.41 -9.45
C VAL A 53 -8.55 -1.35 -9.45
N ALA A 54 -7.87 -2.49 -9.58
CA ALA A 54 -6.42 -2.62 -9.73
C ALA A 54 -5.56 -2.13 -8.54
N LYS A 55 -6.11 -2.09 -7.31
CA LYS A 55 -5.37 -1.69 -6.10
C LYS A 55 -4.10 -2.53 -5.88
N SER A 56 -4.24 -3.86 -5.87
CA SER A 56 -3.11 -4.79 -5.64
C SER A 56 -2.00 -4.64 -6.67
N GLN A 57 -2.36 -4.35 -7.93
CA GLN A 57 -1.37 -4.11 -8.99
C GLN A 57 -0.60 -2.81 -8.77
N LEU A 58 -1.28 -1.77 -8.27
CA LEU A 58 -0.63 -0.51 -7.88
C LEU A 58 0.36 -0.72 -6.73
N LEU A 59 -0.05 -1.48 -5.72
CA LEU A 59 0.81 -1.79 -4.57
C LEU A 59 2.05 -2.58 -5.00
N ASP A 60 1.87 -3.63 -5.79
CA ASP A 60 2.97 -4.45 -6.31
C ASP A 60 3.95 -3.61 -7.16
N TYR A 61 3.40 -2.75 -8.04
CA TYR A 61 4.24 -1.86 -8.84
C TYR A 61 5.03 -0.88 -7.96
N MET A 62 4.39 -0.23 -6.99
CA MET A 62 5.02 0.72 -6.08
C MET A 62 6.11 0.06 -5.23
N SER A 63 5.90 -1.17 -4.78
CA SER A 63 6.92 -1.91 -4.03
C SER A 63 8.15 -2.23 -4.88
N LYS A 64 7.99 -2.48 -6.18
CA LYS A 64 9.09 -2.77 -7.12
C LYS A 64 9.94 -1.55 -7.46
N ILE A 65 9.32 -0.37 -7.56
CA ILE A 65 10.05 0.87 -7.90
C ILE A 65 10.64 1.57 -6.68
N SER A 66 10.13 1.29 -5.49
CA SER A 66 10.62 1.89 -4.25
C SER A 66 11.92 1.22 -3.79
N PRO A 67 12.94 1.99 -3.41
CA PRO A 67 14.07 1.44 -2.68
C PRO A 67 13.56 0.73 -1.41
N ARG A 68 14.03 -0.51 -1.18
CA ARG A 68 13.58 -1.33 -0.03
C ARG A 68 12.05 -1.50 0.06
N GLY A 69 11.37 -1.51 -1.10
CA GLY A 69 9.94 -1.77 -1.17
C GLY A 69 9.63 -3.22 -0.77
N GLN A 70 8.66 -3.38 0.13
CA GLN A 70 8.15 -4.69 0.56
C GLN A 70 6.67 -4.78 0.24
N PHE A 71 6.27 -5.88 -0.42
CA PHE A 71 4.86 -6.18 -0.66
C PHE A 71 4.42 -7.33 0.25
N THR A 72 3.30 -7.15 0.93
CA THR A 72 2.72 -8.17 1.81
C THR A 72 1.19 -8.08 1.81
N SER A 73 0.53 -9.14 2.30
CA SER A 73 -0.92 -9.14 2.54
C SER A 73 -1.20 -9.03 4.02
N GLY A 74 -2.26 -8.32 4.39
CA GLY A 74 -2.78 -8.28 5.76
C GLY A 74 -3.23 -9.65 6.30
N GLN A 75 -3.46 -10.62 5.42
CA GLN A 75 -3.71 -12.01 5.78
C GLN A 75 -2.45 -12.88 5.81
N SER A 76 -1.26 -12.31 5.72
CA SER A 76 -0.03 -13.10 5.62
C SER A 76 0.10 -14.08 6.79
N ALA A 77 0.39 -15.33 6.45
CA ALA A 77 0.48 -16.44 7.39
C ALA A 77 1.91 -16.67 7.93
N SER A 78 2.86 -15.76 7.66
CA SER A 78 4.23 -15.92 8.16
C SER A 78 4.32 -15.60 9.64
N ALA A 79 5.22 -16.30 10.36
CA ALA A 79 5.43 -16.06 11.79
C ALA A 79 5.90 -14.64 12.09
N ALA A 80 6.71 -14.05 11.22
CA ALA A 80 7.16 -12.67 11.31
C ALA A 80 6.11 -11.68 10.78
N GLY A 81 5.26 -12.12 9.83
CA GLY A 81 4.16 -11.33 9.29
C GLY A 81 4.57 -9.93 8.86
N LEU A 82 3.80 -8.96 9.36
CA LEU A 82 4.04 -7.54 9.14
C LEU A 82 5.19 -7.00 10.02
N THR A 83 5.42 -7.58 11.19
CA THR A 83 6.23 -6.93 12.23
C THR A 83 7.57 -7.61 12.46
N ALA A 84 7.60 -8.55 13.38
CA ALA A 84 8.76 -9.40 13.68
C ALA A 84 8.32 -10.60 14.51
N ALA A 85 9.03 -11.70 14.41
CA ALA A 85 8.81 -12.86 15.24
C ALA A 85 10.10 -13.37 15.87
N ALA A 86 9.98 -13.94 17.09
CA ALA A 86 11.00 -14.80 17.63
C ALA A 86 10.73 -16.22 17.12
N VAL A 87 11.68 -16.78 16.37
CA VAL A 87 11.61 -18.10 15.75
C VAL A 87 12.72 -18.96 16.30
N GLN A 88 12.43 -20.22 16.58
CA GLN A 88 13.44 -21.16 17.02
C GLN A 88 14.21 -21.72 15.82
N ASP A 89 15.50 -21.44 15.78
CA ASP A 89 16.35 -21.91 14.69
C ASP A 89 16.72 -23.39 14.95
N SER A 90 16.19 -24.26 14.12
CA SER A 90 16.48 -25.68 14.16
C SER A 90 17.92 -26.03 13.76
N ALA A 91 18.61 -25.15 13.03
CA ALA A 91 19.96 -25.30 12.57
C ALA A 91 21.00 -24.79 13.60
N ALA A 92 20.59 -23.96 14.57
CA ALA A 92 21.45 -23.36 15.58
C ALA A 92 21.12 -23.86 17.00
N ASP A 93 21.11 -25.19 17.21
CA ASP A 93 20.89 -25.84 18.52
C ASP A 93 19.59 -25.38 19.24
N GLY A 94 18.56 -25.04 18.50
CA GLY A 94 17.28 -24.60 19.06
C GLY A 94 17.30 -23.22 19.71
N ARG A 95 18.26 -22.37 19.37
CA ARG A 95 18.29 -20.96 19.86
C ARG A 95 17.19 -20.14 19.25
N TRP A 96 16.67 -19.21 20.04
CA TRP A 96 15.72 -18.25 19.56
C TRP A 96 16.43 -17.18 18.74
N THR A 97 15.95 -16.95 17.52
CA THR A 97 16.41 -15.91 16.60
C THR A 97 15.29 -14.96 16.28
N LEU A 98 15.63 -13.74 15.88
CA LEU A 98 14.67 -12.72 15.49
C LEU A 98 14.51 -12.71 13.97
N GLU A 99 13.31 -12.98 13.48
CA GLU A 99 12.94 -12.83 12.08
C GLU A 99 12.25 -11.50 11.87
N ALA A 100 12.77 -10.70 10.93
CA ALA A 100 12.22 -9.38 10.60
C ALA A 100 11.03 -9.52 9.65
N GLY A 101 9.92 -8.87 9.97
CA GLY A 101 8.75 -8.77 9.10
C GLY A 101 8.83 -7.64 8.09
N ALA A 102 7.79 -7.53 7.26
CA ALA A 102 7.76 -6.61 6.12
C ALA A 102 8.03 -5.14 6.49
N LEU A 103 7.50 -4.66 7.61
CA LEU A 103 7.71 -3.26 8.06
C LEU A 103 9.17 -2.98 8.45
N VAL A 104 9.83 -3.95 9.09
CA VAL A 104 11.24 -3.81 9.48
C VAL A 104 12.14 -3.87 8.26
N LEU A 105 11.86 -4.77 7.32
CA LEU A 105 12.59 -4.88 6.05
C LEU A 105 12.43 -3.63 5.18
N ALA A 106 11.28 -2.96 5.27
CA ALA A 106 10.98 -1.73 4.56
C ALA A 106 11.54 -0.47 5.23
N ASP A 107 12.33 -0.57 6.31
CA ASP A 107 12.89 0.63 6.99
C ASP A 107 13.61 1.55 6.00
N LEU A 108 13.23 2.83 5.98
CA LEU A 108 13.64 3.86 5.00
C LEU A 108 13.17 3.59 3.56
N GLY A 109 12.09 2.84 3.39
CA GLY A 109 11.49 2.52 2.10
C GLY A 109 9.98 2.56 2.14
N LEU A 110 9.34 1.61 1.43
CA LEU A 110 7.89 1.52 1.28
C LEU A 110 7.38 0.14 1.71
N ALA A 111 6.41 0.11 2.60
CA ALA A 111 5.63 -1.08 2.92
C ALA A 111 4.29 -1.02 2.18
N ALA A 112 4.10 -1.88 1.18
CA ALA A 112 2.87 -2.04 0.44
C ALA A 112 2.07 -3.21 1.03
N ILE A 113 0.90 -2.92 1.60
CA ILE A 113 0.08 -3.89 2.34
C ILE A 113 -1.26 -4.03 1.66
N ASP A 114 -1.50 -5.17 1.04
CA ASP A 114 -2.80 -5.50 0.46
C ASP A 114 -3.73 -6.12 1.51
N GLU A 115 -5.03 -6.09 1.26
CA GLU A 115 -6.05 -6.64 2.18
C GLU A 115 -5.91 -6.14 3.63
N PHE A 116 -5.63 -4.85 3.79
CA PHE A 116 -5.39 -4.22 5.08
C PHE A 116 -6.58 -4.33 6.05
N ASP A 117 -7.79 -4.43 5.53
CA ASP A 117 -9.04 -4.67 6.26
C ASP A 117 -9.12 -6.04 6.94
N LYS A 118 -8.31 -7.01 6.47
CA LYS A 118 -8.33 -8.40 6.93
C LYS A 118 -7.24 -8.75 7.94
N MET A 119 -6.47 -7.77 8.40
CA MET A 119 -5.47 -7.98 9.45
C MET A 119 -6.10 -8.46 10.74
N ASN A 120 -5.36 -9.30 11.47
CA ASN A 120 -5.69 -9.70 12.83
C ASN A 120 -5.45 -8.54 13.83
N ASP A 121 -5.96 -8.67 15.05
CA ASP A 121 -5.89 -7.61 16.07
C ASP A 121 -4.46 -7.36 16.58
N SER A 122 -3.61 -8.40 16.59
CA SER A 122 -2.20 -8.25 16.95
C SER A 122 -1.44 -7.40 15.94
N ASP A 123 -1.65 -7.68 14.65
CA ASP A 123 -1.00 -6.92 13.57
C ASP A 123 -1.53 -5.50 13.51
N ARG A 124 -2.82 -5.28 13.76
CA ARG A 124 -3.41 -3.93 13.87
C ARG A 124 -2.74 -3.12 14.97
N SER A 125 -2.54 -3.71 16.16
CA SER A 125 -1.88 -3.05 17.27
C SER A 125 -0.44 -2.67 16.96
N SER A 126 0.29 -3.59 16.33
CA SER A 126 1.67 -3.36 15.90
C SER A 126 1.78 -2.32 14.79
N MET A 127 0.78 -2.27 13.88
CA MET A 127 0.69 -1.21 12.87
C MET A 127 0.51 0.17 13.50
N HIS A 128 -0.29 0.28 14.57
CA HIS A 128 -0.42 1.55 15.31
C HIS A 128 0.93 2.04 15.83
N GLU A 129 1.69 1.15 16.49
CA GLU A 129 3.02 1.48 17.01
C GLU A 129 3.98 1.87 15.89
N ALA A 130 4.03 1.07 14.81
CA ALA A 130 4.90 1.30 13.68
C ALA A 130 4.63 2.64 12.98
N MET A 131 3.36 2.97 12.72
CA MET A 131 2.98 4.20 12.02
C MET A 131 3.15 5.45 12.89
N GLU A 132 3.00 5.34 14.21
CA GLU A 132 3.12 6.46 15.13
C GLU A 132 4.54 6.70 15.60
N GLN A 133 5.16 5.65 16.15
CA GLN A 133 6.47 5.73 16.79
C GLN A 133 7.63 5.40 15.86
N GLN A 134 7.32 4.87 14.66
CA GLN A 134 8.32 4.39 13.69
C GLN A 134 9.24 3.29 14.29
N THR A 135 8.71 2.55 15.25
CA THR A 135 9.38 1.42 15.92
C THR A 135 8.38 0.32 16.20
N ILE A 136 8.86 -0.89 16.35
CA ILE A 136 8.10 -2.04 16.84
C ILE A 136 8.86 -2.65 17.99
N SER A 137 8.18 -2.82 19.12
CA SER A 137 8.71 -3.44 20.32
C SER A 137 8.34 -4.91 20.36
N LEU A 138 9.32 -5.78 20.47
CA LEU A 138 9.15 -7.23 20.62
C LEU A 138 9.71 -7.69 21.96
N SER A 139 8.87 -8.37 22.74
CA SER A 139 9.29 -9.04 23.98
C SER A 139 8.74 -10.47 23.97
N LYS A 140 9.54 -11.41 23.45
CA LYS A 140 9.19 -12.85 23.36
C LYS A 140 10.42 -13.74 23.60
N ALA A 141 10.22 -14.85 24.25
CA ALA A 141 11.23 -15.91 24.45
C ALA A 141 12.56 -15.38 25.04
N GLY A 142 12.49 -14.39 25.94
CA GLY A 142 13.69 -13.79 26.54
C GLY A 142 14.41 -12.77 25.66
N ILE A 143 13.93 -12.52 24.43
CA ILE A 143 14.43 -11.49 23.53
C ILE A 143 13.61 -10.22 23.73
N ASN A 144 14.27 -9.12 24.11
CA ASN A 144 13.69 -7.79 24.13
C ASN A 144 14.38 -6.95 23.06
N ALA A 145 13.66 -6.57 22.02
CA ALA A 145 14.19 -5.80 20.92
C ALA A 145 13.22 -4.66 20.53
N SER A 146 13.78 -3.53 20.18
CA SER A 146 13.06 -2.42 19.52
C SER A 146 13.63 -2.28 18.12
N LEU A 147 12.77 -2.49 17.13
CA LEU A 147 13.12 -2.48 15.72
C LEU A 147 12.60 -1.21 15.06
N ARG A 148 13.40 -0.61 14.19
CA ARG A 148 13.00 0.60 13.47
C ARG A 148 12.14 0.25 12.27
N THR A 149 11.06 1.05 12.06
CA THR A 149 10.10 0.90 10.97
C THR A 149 9.76 2.28 10.38
N ARG A 150 10.80 3.02 10.00
CA ARG A 150 10.66 4.33 9.36
C ARG A 150 10.37 4.12 7.88
N CYS A 151 9.16 3.74 7.56
CA CYS A 151 8.75 3.48 6.19
C CYS A 151 7.46 4.20 5.85
N ALA A 152 7.30 4.55 4.60
CA ALA A 152 6.01 4.96 4.07
C ALA A 152 5.10 3.72 3.97
N VAL A 153 3.84 3.86 4.36
CA VAL A 153 2.85 2.77 4.25
C VAL A 153 1.88 3.08 3.12
N LEU A 154 1.79 2.16 2.16
CA LEU A 154 0.78 2.16 1.12
C LEU A 154 -0.13 0.95 1.35
N ALA A 155 -1.35 1.19 1.78
CA ALA A 155 -2.30 0.13 2.10
C ALA A 155 -3.47 0.09 1.12
N ALA A 156 -4.00 -1.12 0.87
CA ALA A 156 -5.25 -1.31 0.14
C ALA A 156 -6.26 -2.04 1.02
N ALA A 157 -7.50 -1.56 0.99
CA ALA A 157 -8.62 -2.14 1.73
C ALA A 157 -9.88 -2.23 0.86
N ASN A 158 -10.72 -3.21 1.17
CA ASN A 158 -12.03 -3.37 0.54
C ASN A 158 -13.14 -2.94 1.49
N PRO A 159 -14.32 -2.53 0.97
CA PRO A 159 -15.49 -2.27 1.80
C PRO A 159 -16.04 -3.57 2.40
N LYS A 160 -16.71 -3.47 3.56
CA LYS A 160 -17.31 -4.61 4.29
C LYS A 160 -18.26 -5.45 3.43
N ASN A 161 -19.08 -4.76 2.63
CA ASN A 161 -20.13 -5.38 1.81
C ASN A 161 -19.68 -5.70 0.37
N GLY A 162 -18.36 -5.65 0.11
CA GLY A 162 -17.79 -5.93 -1.20
C GLY A 162 -17.87 -4.77 -2.21
N ARG A 163 -18.80 -3.82 -2.03
CA ARG A 163 -18.91 -2.57 -2.82
C ARG A 163 -19.26 -1.40 -1.92
N PHE A 164 -18.84 -0.22 -2.32
CA PHE A 164 -19.25 1.01 -1.66
C PHE A 164 -20.70 1.36 -2.02
N GLU A 165 -21.48 1.65 -1.00
CA GLU A 165 -22.82 2.24 -1.13
C GLU A 165 -22.69 3.77 -1.23
N PRO A 166 -23.67 4.47 -1.84
CA PRO A 166 -23.69 5.92 -1.85
C PRO A 166 -23.57 6.50 -0.44
N ILE A 167 -22.75 7.52 -0.26
CA ILE A 167 -22.49 8.15 1.06
C ILE A 167 -23.79 8.75 1.63
N SER A 168 -24.79 9.08 0.78
CA SER A 168 -26.11 9.51 1.19
C SER A 168 -26.85 8.47 2.03
N ASP A 169 -26.61 7.19 1.80
CA ASP A 169 -27.39 6.10 2.38
C ASP A 169 -26.69 5.50 3.61
N THR A 170 -25.36 5.37 3.53
CA THR A 170 -24.56 4.78 4.61
C THR A 170 -23.28 5.60 4.83
N PRO A 171 -23.01 6.05 6.08
CA PRO A 171 -21.78 6.76 6.38
C PRO A 171 -20.53 5.98 5.99
N PHE A 172 -19.53 6.65 5.41
CA PHE A 172 -18.28 6.04 4.97
C PHE A 172 -17.62 5.17 6.04
N THR A 173 -17.57 5.64 7.28
CA THR A 173 -16.97 4.90 8.40
C THR A 173 -17.66 3.58 8.74
N ALA A 174 -18.95 3.46 8.45
CA ALA A 174 -19.71 2.23 8.68
C ALA A 174 -19.43 1.17 7.61
N GLN A 175 -19.02 1.58 6.42
CA GLN A 175 -18.73 0.70 5.29
C GLN A 175 -17.34 0.05 5.37
N ILE A 176 -16.53 0.42 6.36
CA ILE A 176 -15.13 0.01 6.45
C ILE A 176 -14.92 -0.88 7.68
N ASN A 177 -14.07 -1.89 7.55
CA ASN A 177 -13.65 -2.75 8.66
C ASN A 177 -12.29 -2.31 9.23
N LEU A 178 -12.13 -1.01 9.48
CA LEU A 178 -10.92 -0.44 10.09
C LEU A 178 -11.31 0.42 11.28
N ALA A 179 -10.56 0.31 12.36
CA ALA A 179 -10.77 1.13 13.54
C ALA A 179 -10.42 2.61 13.24
N PRO A 180 -11.25 3.59 13.71
CA PRO A 180 -11.00 5.01 13.47
C PRO A 180 -9.58 5.48 13.83
N PRO A 181 -8.94 5.02 14.93
CA PRO A 181 -7.58 5.40 15.25
C PRO A 181 -6.55 4.98 14.19
N LEU A 182 -6.77 3.86 13.50
CA LEU A 182 -5.87 3.40 12.43
C LEU A 182 -6.07 4.24 11.15
N ILE A 183 -7.32 4.57 10.82
CA ILE A 183 -7.65 5.43 9.68
C ILE A 183 -7.02 6.82 9.85
N SER A 184 -7.02 7.38 11.06
CA SER A 184 -6.45 8.70 11.34
C SER A 184 -4.92 8.78 11.18
N ARG A 185 -4.23 7.66 11.02
CA ARG A 185 -2.77 7.60 10.78
C ARG A 185 -2.40 7.77 9.30
N PHE A 186 -3.38 7.64 8.41
CA PHE A 186 -3.15 7.87 6.98
C PHE A 186 -3.27 9.36 6.66
N ASP A 187 -2.31 9.86 5.89
CA ASP A 187 -2.28 11.27 5.48
C ASP A 187 -3.19 11.51 4.27
N ILE A 188 -3.33 10.49 3.41
CA ILE A 188 -4.18 10.55 2.22
C ILE A 188 -5.01 9.27 2.14
N ILE A 189 -6.31 9.42 1.92
CA ILE A 189 -7.24 8.31 1.71
C ILE A 189 -7.91 8.49 0.35
N TRP A 190 -7.72 7.53 -0.53
CA TRP A 190 -8.38 7.49 -1.84
C TRP A 190 -9.55 6.53 -1.82
N LEU A 191 -10.70 7.01 -2.28
CA LEU A 191 -11.87 6.19 -2.53
C LEU A 191 -11.97 5.88 -4.02
N LEU A 192 -11.79 4.61 -4.36
CA LEU A 192 -11.78 4.11 -5.75
C LEU A 192 -13.07 3.32 -5.99
N THR A 193 -14.08 3.98 -6.51
CA THR A 193 -15.36 3.36 -6.86
C THR A 193 -15.37 2.88 -8.30
N ASP A 194 -15.99 1.73 -8.53
CA ASP A 194 -16.20 1.19 -9.87
C ASP A 194 -17.57 1.66 -10.39
N ASN A 195 -17.53 2.70 -11.24
CA ASN A 195 -18.73 3.18 -11.94
C ASN A 195 -18.81 2.46 -13.29
N ALA A 196 -19.84 1.66 -13.47
CA ALA A 196 -20.11 0.98 -14.73
C ALA A 196 -20.49 2.01 -15.82
N GLU A 197 -19.59 2.22 -16.79
CA GLU A 197 -19.81 3.03 -17.98
C GLU A 197 -19.58 2.16 -19.21
N GLN A 198 -20.64 1.89 -20.00
CA GLN A 198 -20.59 0.98 -21.14
C GLN A 198 -19.48 1.31 -22.15
N ASP A 199 -19.33 2.57 -22.53
CA ASP A 199 -18.32 3.01 -23.52
C ASP A 199 -16.89 2.85 -23.01
N ARG A 200 -16.69 2.98 -21.72
CA ARG A 200 -15.43 2.83 -21.06
C ARG A 200 -15.06 1.37 -20.88
N ASP A 201 -16.01 0.55 -20.44
CA ASP A 201 -15.83 -0.88 -20.26
C ASP A 201 -15.51 -1.57 -21.60
N ALA A 202 -16.14 -1.14 -22.69
CA ALA A 202 -15.83 -1.58 -24.05
C ALA A 202 -14.40 -1.23 -24.46
N LYS A 203 -13.90 -0.03 -24.16
CA LYS A 203 -12.51 0.36 -24.46
C LYS A 203 -11.49 -0.45 -23.63
N ILE A 204 -11.80 -0.73 -22.36
CA ILE A 204 -10.96 -1.57 -21.49
C ILE A 204 -10.91 -2.99 -22.03
N ALA A 205 -12.06 -3.57 -22.36
CA ALA A 205 -12.15 -4.92 -22.95
C ALA A 205 -11.34 -5.01 -24.26
N GLN A 206 -11.49 -4.03 -25.14
CA GLN A 206 -10.73 -3.98 -26.41
C GLN A 206 -9.22 -3.89 -26.17
N HIS A 207 -8.80 -3.10 -25.18
CA HIS A 207 -7.38 -2.99 -24.83
C HIS A 207 -6.80 -4.30 -24.28
N ILE A 208 -7.53 -5.00 -23.43
CA ILE A 208 -7.14 -6.31 -22.88
C ILE A 208 -7.03 -7.33 -24.01
N ILE A 209 -8.02 -7.35 -24.92
CA ILE A 209 -8.01 -8.26 -26.08
C ILE A 209 -6.80 -7.97 -26.98
N ASN A 210 -6.56 -6.70 -27.32
CA ASN A 210 -5.44 -6.31 -28.16
C ASN A 210 -4.10 -6.69 -27.54
N ASN A 211 -3.91 -6.48 -26.24
CA ASN A 211 -2.68 -6.87 -25.54
C ASN A 211 -2.47 -8.39 -25.49
N ARG A 212 -3.54 -9.18 -25.41
CA ARG A 212 -3.46 -10.65 -25.48
C ARG A 212 -3.23 -11.16 -26.90
N LEU A 213 -3.82 -10.54 -27.91
CA LEU A 213 -3.67 -10.92 -29.31
C LEU A 213 -2.31 -10.51 -29.89
N LEU A 214 -1.75 -9.38 -29.44
CA LEU A 214 -0.42 -8.93 -29.87
C LEU A 214 0.71 -9.77 -29.26
N GLY A 215 0.37 -10.77 -28.44
CA GLY A 215 1.24 -11.79 -27.88
C GLY A 215 2.56 -11.24 -27.39
N THR A 216 2.88 -11.34 -26.15
CA THR A 216 4.21 -11.42 -25.53
C THR A 216 5.46 -11.23 -26.43
N SER A 217 5.41 -10.40 -27.44
CA SER A 217 6.56 -10.04 -28.24
C SER A 217 6.91 -8.58 -27.98
N ALA A 218 8.01 -8.41 -27.28
CA ALA A 218 8.83 -7.21 -27.20
C ALA A 218 8.09 -5.95 -26.72
N VAL A 219 8.39 -5.55 -25.53
CA VAL A 219 8.28 -4.15 -25.07
C VAL A 219 8.93 -3.26 -26.14
N SER A 220 8.13 -2.79 -27.07
CA SER A 220 8.53 -1.74 -28.00
C SER A 220 8.35 -0.43 -27.26
N TYR A 221 9.46 0.11 -26.79
CA TYR A 221 9.57 1.53 -26.43
C TYR A 221 9.43 2.35 -27.72
N THR A 222 8.23 2.64 -28.15
CA THR A 222 8.02 3.55 -29.26
C THR A 222 6.94 4.56 -28.91
N HIS A 223 7.42 5.78 -28.78
CA HIS A 223 6.80 7.08 -29.03
C HIS A 223 5.77 7.61 -28.03
N LEU A 224 6.32 8.19 -26.96
CA LEU A 224 5.92 9.53 -26.57
C LEU A 224 6.79 10.51 -27.37
N ARG A 225 6.46 10.76 -28.60
CA ARG A 225 6.86 12.02 -29.26
C ARG A 225 5.79 13.03 -28.93
N ALA A 226 6.21 14.04 -28.22
CA ALA A 226 5.55 15.30 -28.06
C ALA A 226 5.13 15.83 -29.44
N HIS A 227 3.86 16.15 -29.63
CA HIS A 227 3.47 17.18 -30.55
C HIS A 227 3.69 18.51 -29.81
N GLU A 228 4.92 18.95 -29.83
CA GLU A 228 5.25 20.36 -29.74
C GLU A 228 5.32 20.92 -31.16
N THR A 229 4.76 22.09 -31.28
CA THR A 229 4.87 23.09 -32.33
C THR A 229 4.08 22.82 -33.61
N GLU A 230 3.04 23.61 -33.81
CA GLU A 230 3.09 24.66 -34.84
C GLU A 230 1.92 25.66 -34.68
N SER A 231 2.36 26.92 -34.61
CA SER A 231 1.78 28.26 -34.88
C SER A 231 0.87 28.85 -33.87
#